data_e5352bf6c7f0e88a33883b82a10f4c6e
#
_entry.id   e5352bf6c7f0e88a33883b82a10f4c6e
#
_cell.length_a   1.000
_cell.length_b   1.000
_cell.length_c   1.000
_cell.angle_alpha   90.00
_cell.angle_beta   90.00
_cell.angle_gamma   90.00
#
_symmetry.space_group_name_H-M   'P 1'
#
loop_
_entity.id
_entity.type
_entity.pdbx_description
1 polymer ?
#
loop_
_entity_poly.entity_id
_entity_poly.type
_entity_poly.pdbx_seq_one_letter_code
_entity_poly.pdbx_strand_id
1 'polypeptide(L)'
;AAERIREAVDSGAQVAAILGAGNLFRGLAGSRSGMDRSSADNIGMLATAMNALAMRDALESLGLKAEIQSAFAIDGVLAPFDQRRAIKLLEGGTVVLFAAGTGHPYFTTDTCAALRACEIQADAVFKGTKVDGVYSADPFRHPDAIRYERLTFAQALADRLQVMDSTAFSLCQDNNLPIVVFKFGEPGVLRNIMEGDLSAATLVSASL
;
A
#
# COMPACT_ATOMS: atom_id res chain seq x y z
N ALA A 1 11.31 7.10 1.33
CA ALA A 1 10.25 6.14 1.73
C ALA A 1 10.54 5.58 3.11
N ALA A 2 11.74 5.04 3.36
CA ALA A 2 12.10 4.44 4.66
C ALA A 2 11.88 5.41 5.84
N GLU A 3 12.22 6.68 5.68
CA GLU A 3 11.96 7.74 6.69
C GLU A 3 10.47 7.86 7.05
N ARG A 4 9.58 7.72 6.05
CA ARG A 4 8.11 7.77 6.30
C ARG A 4 7.63 6.54 7.08
N ILE A 5 8.19 5.36 6.78
CA ILE A 5 7.91 4.14 7.53
C ILE A 5 8.42 4.28 8.97
N ARG A 6 9.60 4.85 9.17
CA ARG A 6 10.14 5.13 10.51
C ARG A 6 9.21 6.03 11.32
N GLU A 7 8.65 7.09 10.74
CA GLU A 7 7.69 7.96 11.44
C GLU A 7 6.48 7.18 12.00
N ALA A 8 5.94 6.23 11.23
CA ALA A 8 4.84 5.39 11.70
C ALA A 8 5.28 4.43 12.82
N VAL A 9 6.46 3.82 12.69
CA VAL A 9 7.01 2.93 13.73
C VAL A 9 7.30 3.71 15.02
N ASP A 10 7.88 4.90 14.91
CA ASP A 10 8.18 5.78 16.07
C ASP A 10 6.91 6.24 16.79
N SER A 11 5.76 6.27 16.09
CA SER A 11 4.44 6.54 16.69
C SER A 11 3.81 5.30 17.37
N GLY A 12 4.53 4.16 17.40
CA GLY A 12 4.08 2.92 18.03
C GLY A 12 3.26 1.99 17.14
N ALA A 13 3.14 2.28 15.85
CA ALA A 13 2.40 1.43 14.94
C ALA A 13 3.19 0.17 14.53
N GLN A 14 2.50 -0.95 14.39
CA GLN A 14 2.99 -2.12 13.69
C GLN A 14 2.86 -1.89 12.18
N VAL A 15 3.95 -1.95 11.43
CA VAL A 15 3.96 -1.53 10.03
C VAL A 15 4.26 -2.70 9.10
N ALA A 16 3.32 -3.01 8.22
CA ALA A 16 3.56 -3.78 7.01
C ALA A 16 3.55 -2.85 5.79
N ALA A 17 4.44 -3.08 4.82
CA ALA A 17 4.50 -2.23 3.64
C ALA A 17 4.57 -3.04 2.34
N ILE A 18 3.88 -2.54 1.33
CA ILE A 18 3.88 -3.06 -0.04
C ILE A 18 4.39 -1.96 -0.96
N LEU A 19 5.39 -2.30 -1.78
CA LEU A 19 6.00 -1.37 -2.72
C LEU A 19 5.61 -1.74 -4.15
N GLY A 20 5.15 -0.76 -4.90
CA GLY A 20 4.97 -0.93 -6.34
C GLY A 20 6.32 -0.98 -7.08
N ALA A 21 6.29 -1.38 -8.34
CA ALA A 21 7.45 -1.49 -9.20
C ALA A 21 7.51 -0.42 -10.31
N GLY A 22 6.63 0.58 -10.27
CA GLY A 22 6.47 1.56 -11.35
C GLY A 22 7.69 2.42 -11.67
N ASN A 23 8.70 2.42 -10.79
CA ASN A 23 10.02 3.04 -11.01
C ASN A 23 10.96 2.15 -11.85
N LEU A 24 10.77 0.83 -11.84
CA LEU A 24 11.58 -0.16 -12.57
C LEU A 24 10.84 -0.67 -13.80
N PHE A 25 9.60 -1.11 -13.62
CA PHE A 25 8.80 -1.70 -14.68
C PHE A 25 7.29 -1.52 -14.43
N ARG A 26 6.52 -1.27 -15.49
CA ARG A 26 5.07 -1.18 -15.45
C ARG A 26 4.46 -2.20 -16.40
N GLY A 27 3.81 -3.25 -15.85
CA GLY A 27 3.23 -4.35 -16.62
C GLY A 27 2.25 -3.89 -17.70
N LEU A 28 1.35 -2.95 -17.40
CA LEU A 28 0.44 -2.35 -18.38
C LEU A 28 1.15 -1.65 -19.54
N ALA A 29 2.27 -0.97 -19.30
CA ALA A 29 3.05 -0.33 -20.36
C ALA A 29 3.79 -1.38 -21.21
N GLY A 30 4.34 -2.41 -20.58
CA GLY A 30 4.95 -3.55 -21.28
C GLY A 30 3.96 -4.28 -22.18
N SER A 31 2.75 -4.55 -21.68
CA SER A 31 1.67 -5.18 -22.45
C SER A 31 1.25 -4.35 -23.67
N ARG A 32 1.16 -3.02 -23.53
CA ARG A 32 0.86 -2.11 -24.66
C ARG A 32 1.96 -2.08 -25.73
N SER A 33 3.18 -2.44 -25.39
CA SER A 33 4.30 -2.56 -26.34
C SER A 33 4.42 -3.94 -27.00
N GLY A 34 3.40 -4.81 -26.85
CA GLY A 34 3.31 -6.12 -27.49
C GLY A 34 3.77 -7.31 -26.64
N MET A 35 4.16 -7.09 -25.39
CA MET A 35 4.46 -8.17 -24.46
C MET A 35 3.17 -8.85 -23.98
N ASP A 36 3.20 -10.17 -23.80
CA ASP A 36 2.10 -10.89 -23.14
C ASP A 36 1.81 -10.29 -21.76
N ARG A 37 0.53 -10.12 -21.43
CA ARG A 37 0.10 -9.46 -20.19
C ARG A 37 0.59 -10.20 -18.95
N SER A 38 0.48 -11.52 -18.92
CA SER A 38 0.93 -12.32 -17.77
C SER A 38 2.43 -12.24 -17.57
N SER A 39 3.19 -12.28 -18.68
CA SER A 39 4.64 -12.10 -18.66
C SER A 39 5.04 -10.72 -18.15
N ALA A 40 4.36 -9.67 -18.60
CA ALA A 40 4.61 -8.30 -18.14
C ALA A 40 4.29 -8.13 -16.64
N ASP A 41 3.20 -8.70 -16.16
CA ASP A 41 2.84 -8.66 -14.75
C ASP A 41 3.81 -9.48 -13.88
N ASN A 42 4.30 -10.63 -14.36
CA ASN A 42 5.35 -11.41 -13.68
C ASN A 42 6.65 -10.60 -13.51
N ILE A 43 7.09 -9.89 -14.55
CA ILE A 43 8.25 -8.98 -14.47
C ILE A 43 7.98 -7.90 -13.43
N GLY A 44 6.78 -7.30 -13.43
CA GLY A 44 6.38 -6.31 -12.43
C GLY A 44 6.42 -6.85 -11.00
N MET A 45 5.97 -8.09 -10.79
CA MET A 45 6.04 -8.76 -9.48
C MET A 45 7.49 -8.97 -9.04
N LEU A 46 8.37 -9.45 -9.90
CA LEU A 46 9.81 -9.57 -9.59
C LEU A 46 10.45 -8.20 -9.31
N ALA A 47 10.07 -7.16 -10.04
CA ALA A 47 10.55 -5.80 -9.79
C ALA A 47 10.11 -5.26 -8.41
N THR A 48 8.94 -5.66 -7.88
CA THR A 48 8.57 -5.33 -6.50
C THR A 48 9.49 -6.01 -5.48
N ALA A 49 9.96 -7.22 -5.75
CA ALA A 49 10.92 -7.92 -4.89
C ALA A 49 12.27 -7.17 -4.83
N MET A 50 12.73 -6.62 -5.97
CA MET A 50 13.93 -5.77 -5.98
C MET A 50 13.74 -4.51 -5.13
N ASN A 51 12.58 -3.84 -5.22
CA ASN A 51 12.27 -2.68 -4.38
C ASN A 51 12.18 -3.05 -2.89
N ALA A 52 11.64 -4.22 -2.55
CA ALA A 52 11.55 -4.69 -1.17
C ALA A 52 12.94 -4.96 -0.57
N LEU A 53 13.87 -5.55 -1.34
CA LEU A 53 15.26 -5.75 -0.90
C LEU A 53 15.94 -4.42 -0.61
N ALA A 54 15.85 -3.46 -1.53
CA ALA A 54 16.42 -2.12 -1.32
C ALA A 54 15.75 -1.37 -0.15
N MET A 55 14.46 -1.58 0.07
CA MET A 55 13.74 -0.96 1.19
C MET A 55 14.17 -1.57 2.52
N ARG A 56 14.36 -2.88 2.60
CA ARG A 56 14.88 -3.53 3.81
C ARG A 56 16.21 -2.94 4.22
N ASP A 57 17.17 -2.86 3.30
CA ASP A 57 18.50 -2.30 3.59
C ASP A 57 18.41 -0.83 4.05
N ALA A 58 17.49 -0.05 3.45
CA ALA A 58 17.26 1.33 3.87
C ALA A 58 16.64 1.44 5.28
N LEU A 59 15.71 0.53 5.65
CA LEU A 59 15.13 0.50 6.98
C LEU A 59 16.14 0.05 8.04
N GLU A 60 16.95 -0.97 7.74
CA GLU A 60 18.01 -1.45 8.62
C GLU A 60 19.08 -0.37 8.84
N SER A 61 19.40 0.43 7.81
CA SER A 61 20.31 1.59 7.94
C SER A 61 19.76 2.68 8.86
N LEU A 62 18.43 2.73 9.04
CA LEU A 62 17.76 3.61 10.00
C LEU A 62 17.61 2.98 11.39
N GLY A 63 18.16 1.78 11.63
CA GLY A 63 18.08 1.07 12.90
C GLY A 63 16.77 0.31 13.13
N LEU A 64 15.92 0.17 12.10
CA LEU A 64 14.69 -0.61 12.18
C LEU A 64 14.95 -2.09 11.82
N LYS A 65 14.25 -3.00 12.48
CA LYS A 65 14.21 -4.39 12.05
C LYS A 65 13.23 -4.51 10.87
N ALA A 66 13.64 -5.17 9.80
CA ALA A 66 12.79 -5.39 8.64
C ALA A 66 12.93 -6.82 8.09
N GLU A 67 11.82 -7.42 7.72
CA GLU A 67 11.75 -8.76 7.14
C GLU A 67 10.92 -8.72 5.85
N ILE A 68 11.32 -9.51 4.84
CA ILE A 68 10.59 -9.60 3.59
C ILE A 68 9.93 -10.96 3.47
N GLN A 69 8.65 -10.98 3.10
CA GLN A 69 7.93 -12.17 2.67
C GLN A 69 7.40 -11.97 1.26
N SER A 70 7.59 -12.94 0.39
CA SER A 70 7.20 -12.87 -1.01
C SER A 70 5.94 -13.69 -1.28
N ALA A 71 5.12 -13.31 -2.24
CA ALA A 71 3.93 -14.07 -2.60
C ALA A 71 4.27 -15.51 -3.09
N PHE A 72 5.47 -15.69 -3.63
CA PHE A 72 6.04 -17.00 -3.98
C PHE A 72 7.52 -17.04 -3.60
N ALA A 73 8.06 -18.24 -3.42
CA ALA A 73 9.48 -18.39 -3.09
C ALA A 73 10.37 -17.87 -4.22
N ILE A 74 11.42 -17.14 -3.86
CA ILE A 74 12.54 -16.83 -4.75
C ILE A 74 13.76 -17.49 -4.12
N ASP A 75 14.07 -18.68 -4.59
CA ASP A 75 15.05 -19.57 -3.99
C ASP A 75 16.40 -18.88 -3.70
N GLY A 76 16.87 -19.01 -2.48
CA GLY A 76 18.10 -18.38 -2.01
C GLY A 76 17.98 -16.86 -1.73
N VAL A 77 16.83 -16.23 -1.98
CA VAL A 77 16.66 -14.77 -1.82
C VAL A 77 15.50 -14.40 -0.90
N LEU A 78 14.27 -14.88 -1.16
CA LEU A 78 13.07 -14.53 -0.41
C LEU A 78 12.22 -15.75 -0.06
N ALA A 79 11.84 -15.85 1.21
CA ALA A 79 10.90 -16.85 1.68
C ALA A 79 9.45 -16.52 1.26
N PRO A 80 8.60 -17.54 1.07
CA PRO A 80 7.20 -17.34 0.76
C PRO A 80 6.45 -16.75 1.97
N PHE A 81 5.30 -16.13 1.68
CA PHE A 81 4.41 -15.57 2.68
C PHE A 81 3.90 -16.63 3.66
N ASP A 82 4.01 -16.31 4.93
CA ASP A 82 3.43 -17.06 6.05
C ASP A 82 2.72 -16.05 6.97
N GLN A 83 1.39 -16.15 7.01
CA GLN A 83 0.54 -15.25 7.80
C GLN A 83 0.93 -15.21 9.28
N ARG A 84 1.10 -16.39 9.91
CA ARG A 84 1.41 -16.47 11.35
C ARG A 84 2.76 -15.87 11.68
N ARG A 85 3.74 -16.11 10.81
CA ARG A 85 5.08 -15.52 10.93
C ARG A 85 5.01 -14.00 10.74
N ALA A 86 4.24 -13.50 9.77
CA ALA A 86 4.08 -12.06 9.54
C ALA A 86 3.50 -11.36 10.76
N ILE A 87 2.41 -11.88 11.34
CA ILE A 87 1.78 -11.33 12.55
C ILE A 87 2.78 -11.32 13.72
N LYS A 88 3.47 -12.44 13.96
CA LYS A 88 4.46 -12.53 15.03
C LYS A 88 5.63 -11.54 14.89
N LEU A 89 6.06 -11.28 13.65
CA LEU A 89 7.09 -10.29 13.36
C LEU A 89 6.62 -8.88 13.67
N LEU A 90 5.39 -8.53 13.26
CA LEU A 90 4.75 -7.24 13.53
C LEU A 90 4.57 -7.00 15.03
N GLU A 91 4.08 -7.99 15.76
CA GLU A 91 3.96 -7.96 17.23
C GLU A 91 5.32 -7.76 17.92
N GLY A 92 6.40 -8.29 17.32
CA GLY A 92 7.77 -8.11 17.77
C GLY A 92 8.43 -6.79 17.34
N GLY A 93 7.68 -5.86 16.74
CA GLY A 93 8.17 -4.54 16.29
C GLY A 93 9.05 -4.61 15.03
N THR A 94 8.96 -5.69 14.25
CA THR A 94 9.65 -5.82 12.96
C THR A 94 8.76 -5.31 11.83
N VAL A 95 9.26 -4.43 10.98
CA VAL A 95 8.58 -4.00 9.76
C VAL A 95 8.53 -5.18 8.78
N VAL A 96 7.33 -5.53 8.29
CA VAL A 96 7.18 -6.61 7.31
C VAL A 96 6.96 -6.02 5.92
N LEU A 97 7.82 -6.38 4.97
CA LEU A 97 7.71 -5.97 3.58
C LEU A 97 7.13 -7.14 2.76
N PHE A 98 6.01 -6.90 2.08
CA PHE A 98 5.42 -7.89 1.19
C PHE A 98 5.83 -7.64 -0.25
N ALA A 99 6.45 -8.65 -0.87
CA ALA A 99 7.00 -8.62 -2.22
C ALA A 99 6.22 -9.54 -3.17
N ALA A 100 6.46 -9.39 -4.47
CA ALA A 100 5.86 -10.16 -5.56
C ALA A 100 4.33 -10.04 -5.65
N GLY A 101 3.77 -8.92 -5.18
CA GLY A 101 2.34 -8.63 -5.31
C GLY A 101 1.45 -9.69 -4.68
N THR A 102 0.38 -10.05 -5.36
CA THR A 102 -0.51 -11.17 -4.98
C THR A 102 0.04 -12.55 -5.37
N GLY A 103 1.10 -12.59 -6.16
CA GLY A 103 1.60 -13.83 -6.80
C GLY A 103 0.87 -14.20 -8.09
N HIS A 104 -0.12 -13.40 -8.50
CA HIS A 104 -0.93 -13.64 -9.68
C HIS A 104 -0.94 -12.44 -10.61
N PRO A 105 -0.84 -12.65 -11.94
CA PRO A 105 -1.06 -11.62 -12.95
C PRO A 105 -2.45 -10.97 -12.82
N TYR A 106 -2.65 -9.83 -13.45
CA TYR A 106 -3.89 -9.03 -13.52
C TYR A 106 -4.27 -8.28 -12.25
N PHE A 107 -3.64 -8.52 -11.13
CA PHE A 107 -3.86 -7.77 -9.88
C PHE A 107 -2.85 -6.63 -9.72
N THR A 108 -3.28 -5.61 -8.99
CA THR A 108 -2.45 -4.42 -8.74
C THR A 108 -1.78 -4.49 -7.37
N THR A 109 -0.92 -3.51 -7.09
CA THR A 109 -0.34 -3.28 -5.77
C THR A 109 -1.42 -2.91 -4.73
N ASP A 110 -2.48 -2.19 -5.14
CA ASP A 110 -3.61 -1.85 -4.27
C ASP A 110 -4.35 -3.13 -3.82
N THR A 111 -4.65 -4.04 -4.77
CA THR A 111 -5.26 -5.34 -4.46
C THR A 111 -4.38 -6.16 -3.51
N CYS A 112 -3.06 -6.16 -3.74
CA CYS A 112 -2.12 -6.83 -2.82
C CYS A 112 -2.18 -6.23 -1.43
N ALA A 113 -2.22 -4.89 -1.30
CA ALA A 113 -2.28 -4.22 -0.01
C ALA A 113 -3.57 -4.58 0.76
N ALA A 114 -4.72 -4.55 0.11
CA ALA A 114 -5.99 -4.95 0.71
C ALA A 114 -5.98 -6.42 1.16
N LEU A 115 -5.49 -7.34 0.30
CA LEU A 115 -5.40 -8.77 0.62
C LEU A 115 -4.49 -9.02 1.84
N ARG A 116 -3.27 -8.50 1.82
CA ARG A 116 -2.33 -8.69 2.93
C ARG A 116 -2.83 -8.07 4.22
N ALA A 117 -3.47 -6.90 4.15
CA ALA A 117 -4.06 -6.26 5.31
C ALA A 117 -5.16 -7.12 5.96
N CYS A 118 -6.04 -7.74 5.15
CA CYS A 118 -7.02 -8.70 5.66
C CYS A 118 -6.35 -9.92 6.30
N GLU A 119 -5.35 -10.51 5.64
CA GLU A 119 -4.66 -11.71 6.12
C GLU A 119 -3.91 -11.48 7.44
N ILE A 120 -3.27 -10.33 7.63
CA ILE A 120 -2.56 -9.99 8.87
C ILE A 120 -3.45 -9.30 9.90
N GLN A 121 -4.74 -9.14 9.64
CA GLN A 121 -5.70 -8.48 10.51
C GLN A 121 -5.29 -7.03 10.84
N ALA A 122 -4.88 -6.28 9.84
CA ALA A 122 -4.49 -4.88 10.01
C ALA A 122 -5.70 -4.00 10.35
N ASP A 123 -5.48 -2.94 11.15
CA ASP A 123 -6.51 -1.97 11.54
C ASP A 123 -6.94 -1.06 10.37
N ALA A 124 -6.04 -0.80 9.41
CA ALA A 124 -6.31 0.04 8.24
C ALA A 124 -5.30 -0.19 7.11
N VAL A 125 -5.68 0.19 5.89
CA VAL A 125 -4.78 0.30 4.74
C VAL A 125 -4.42 1.77 4.53
N PHE A 126 -3.13 2.08 4.53
CA PHE A 126 -2.60 3.40 4.25
C PHE A 126 -2.13 3.48 2.80
N LYS A 127 -2.78 4.31 2.00
CA LYS A 127 -2.41 4.54 0.61
C LYS A 127 -1.65 5.85 0.44
N GLY A 128 -0.34 5.74 0.31
CA GLY A 128 0.52 6.87 -0.03
C GLY A 128 0.40 7.25 -1.51
N THR A 129 0.03 8.50 -1.79
CA THR A 129 -0.19 9.03 -3.14
C THR A 129 0.60 10.31 -3.40
N LYS A 130 0.38 10.93 -4.57
CA LYS A 130 0.93 12.25 -4.91
C LYS A 130 0.05 13.40 -4.41
N VAL A 131 -1.17 13.11 -3.98
CA VAL A 131 -2.16 14.05 -3.45
C VAL A 131 -2.46 13.71 -1.99
N ASP A 132 -2.97 14.67 -1.25
CA ASP A 132 -3.19 14.61 0.20
C ASP A 132 -4.58 14.03 0.57
N GLY A 133 -5.23 13.32 -0.34
CA GLY A 133 -6.50 12.68 -0.06
C GLY A 133 -7.30 12.34 -1.30
N VAL A 134 -8.57 12.04 -1.10
CA VAL A 134 -9.57 11.79 -2.15
C VAL A 134 -10.29 13.10 -2.47
N TYR A 135 -10.44 13.38 -3.75
CA TYR A 135 -11.06 14.60 -4.28
C TYR A 135 -12.30 14.29 -5.08
N SER A 136 -13.21 15.28 -5.20
CA SER A 136 -14.40 15.19 -6.03
C SER A 136 -14.09 15.04 -7.53
N ALA A 137 -12.91 15.48 -7.96
CA ALA A 137 -12.35 15.32 -9.29
C ALA A 137 -10.82 15.34 -9.23
N ASP A 138 -10.11 15.11 -10.33
CA ASP A 138 -8.66 15.19 -10.40
C ASP A 138 -8.18 16.63 -10.10
N PRO A 139 -7.51 16.90 -8.96
CA PRO A 139 -7.12 18.25 -8.57
C PRO A 139 -6.05 18.89 -9.49
N PHE A 140 -5.33 18.07 -10.27
CA PHE A 140 -4.39 18.58 -11.27
C PHE A 140 -5.07 19.13 -12.52
N ARG A 141 -6.32 18.69 -12.79
CA ARG A 141 -7.12 19.11 -13.94
C ARG A 141 -8.25 20.05 -13.57
N HIS A 142 -8.73 19.94 -12.33
CA HIS A 142 -9.87 20.68 -11.80
C HIS A 142 -9.44 21.43 -10.52
N PRO A 143 -8.99 22.71 -10.62
CA PRO A 143 -8.51 23.47 -9.46
C PRO A 143 -9.60 23.73 -8.40
N ASP A 144 -10.87 23.57 -8.77
CA ASP A 144 -12.06 23.65 -7.91
C ASP A 144 -12.46 22.32 -7.26
N ALA A 145 -11.68 21.25 -7.49
CA ALA A 145 -11.94 19.97 -6.86
C ALA A 145 -11.82 20.07 -5.33
N ILE A 146 -12.84 19.56 -4.65
CA ILE A 146 -12.94 19.59 -3.20
C ILE A 146 -12.36 18.28 -2.63
N ARG A 147 -11.44 18.39 -1.67
CA ARG A 147 -10.93 17.25 -0.93
C ARG A 147 -11.93 16.83 0.15
N TYR A 148 -12.16 15.54 0.27
CA TYR A 148 -12.94 14.95 1.36
C TYR A 148 -12.00 14.64 2.54
N GLU A 149 -12.40 15.00 3.74
CA GLU A 149 -11.71 14.57 4.96
C GLU A 149 -12.13 13.14 5.35
N ARG A 150 -13.43 12.86 5.23
CA ARG A 150 -14.03 11.55 5.50
C ARG A 150 -15.01 11.17 4.40
N LEU A 151 -15.05 9.90 4.06
CA LEU A 151 -15.96 9.30 3.10
C LEU A 151 -16.46 7.96 3.60
N THR A 152 -17.70 7.61 3.31
CA THR A 152 -18.11 6.21 3.40
C THR A 152 -17.76 5.46 2.11
N PHE A 153 -17.60 4.13 2.21
CA PHE A 153 -17.47 3.30 1.01
C PHE A 153 -18.62 3.49 0.04
N ALA A 154 -19.87 3.58 0.57
CA ALA A 154 -21.07 3.80 -0.23
C ALA A 154 -21.02 5.12 -1.00
N GLN A 155 -20.59 6.21 -0.35
CA GLN A 155 -20.46 7.52 -0.97
C GLN A 155 -19.38 7.51 -2.07
N ALA A 156 -18.20 6.93 -1.78
CA ALA A 156 -17.11 6.82 -2.76
C ALA A 156 -17.54 6.06 -4.02
N LEU A 157 -18.37 5.00 -3.87
CA LEU A 157 -18.94 4.25 -5.00
C LEU A 157 -20.00 5.06 -5.76
N ALA A 158 -20.93 5.70 -5.04
CA ALA A 158 -22.00 6.50 -5.66
C ALA A 158 -21.42 7.65 -6.51
N ASP A 159 -20.39 8.31 -6.00
CA ASP A 159 -19.71 9.43 -6.66
C ASP A 159 -18.61 8.98 -7.64
N ARG A 160 -18.40 7.67 -7.78
CA ARG A 160 -17.37 7.06 -8.64
C ARG A 160 -15.97 7.60 -8.39
N LEU A 161 -15.64 7.84 -7.13
CA LEU A 161 -14.33 8.37 -6.73
C LEU A 161 -13.22 7.32 -6.89
N GLN A 162 -12.08 7.74 -7.39
CA GLN A 162 -10.94 6.85 -7.62
C GLN A 162 -10.06 6.79 -6.36
N VAL A 163 -10.46 5.98 -5.40
CA VAL A 163 -9.66 5.74 -4.18
C VAL A 163 -8.57 4.69 -4.43
N MET A 164 -8.97 3.52 -4.89
CA MET A 164 -8.13 2.37 -5.26
C MET A 164 -8.70 1.71 -6.51
N ASP A 165 -8.08 0.65 -7.02
CA ASP A 165 -8.75 -0.20 -8.01
C ASP A 165 -9.99 -0.88 -7.39
N SER A 166 -10.94 -1.26 -8.24
CA SER A 166 -12.24 -1.78 -7.79
C SER A 166 -12.13 -3.06 -6.95
N THR A 167 -11.15 -3.92 -7.26
CA THR A 167 -10.93 -5.17 -6.52
C THR A 167 -10.43 -4.89 -5.11
N ALA A 168 -9.43 -4.03 -4.97
CA ALA A 168 -8.92 -3.60 -3.67
C ALA A 168 -9.99 -2.90 -2.83
N PHE A 169 -10.75 -2.01 -3.47
CA PHE A 169 -11.81 -1.25 -2.80
C PHE A 169 -12.91 -2.17 -2.27
N SER A 170 -13.41 -3.10 -3.11
CA SER A 170 -14.43 -4.07 -2.67
C SER A 170 -13.93 -4.96 -1.54
N LEU A 171 -12.67 -5.42 -1.60
CA LEU A 171 -12.09 -6.25 -0.55
C LEU A 171 -12.03 -5.50 0.79
N CYS A 172 -11.64 -4.22 0.78
CA CYS A 172 -11.64 -3.39 1.98
C CYS A 172 -13.06 -3.15 2.50
N GLN A 173 -14.02 -2.86 1.62
CA GLN A 173 -15.42 -2.65 1.99
C GLN A 173 -16.04 -3.91 2.62
N ASP A 174 -15.89 -5.08 2.00
CA ASP A 174 -16.48 -6.33 2.44
C ASP A 174 -15.93 -6.79 3.81
N ASN A 175 -14.71 -6.40 4.13
CA ASN A 175 -14.04 -6.72 5.40
C ASN A 175 -14.06 -5.56 6.41
N ASN A 176 -14.77 -4.46 6.13
CA ASN A 176 -14.81 -3.25 6.96
C ASN A 176 -13.41 -2.70 7.30
N LEU A 177 -12.46 -2.84 6.38
CA LEU A 177 -11.08 -2.40 6.54
C LEU A 177 -10.94 -0.94 6.08
N PRO A 178 -10.71 0.03 6.98
CA PRO A 178 -10.58 1.43 6.61
C PRO A 178 -9.42 1.70 5.66
N ILE A 179 -9.58 2.69 4.78
CA ILE A 179 -8.54 3.15 3.88
C ILE A 179 -8.19 4.60 4.23
N VAL A 180 -6.91 4.87 4.48
CA VAL A 180 -6.40 6.22 4.68
C VAL A 180 -5.57 6.63 3.47
N VAL A 181 -6.03 7.65 2.75
CA VAL A 181 -5.33 8.20 1.57
C VAL A 181 -4.61 9.47 1.97
N PHE A 182 -3.30 9.54 1.73
CA PHE A 182 -2.48 10.67 2.15
C PHE A 182 -1.33 10.92 1.16
N LYS A 183 -0.69 12.09 1.27
CA LYS A 183 0.48 12.44 0.45
C LYS A 183 1.76 11.89 1.04
N PHE A 184 2.33 10.89 0.40
CA PHE A 184 3.47 10.13 0.91
C PHE A 184 4.78 10.94 1.03
N GLY A 185 4.96 11.94 0.17
CA GLY A 185 6.22 12.70 0.08
C GLY A 185 6.48 13.68 1.22
N GLU A 186 5.46 14.03 2.01
CA GLU A 186 5.55 15.08 3.03
C GLU A 186 6.01 14.53 4.38
N PRO A 187 7.08 15.11 4.97
CA PRO A 187 7.53 14.77 6.32
C PRO A 187 6.48 15.07 7.38
N GLY A 188 6.34 14.17 8.37
CA GLY A 188 5.46 14.35 9.51
C GLY A 188 3.99 13.98 9.28
N VAL A 189 3.53 13.87 8.03
CA VAL A 189 2.12 13.57 7.72
C VAL A 189 1.70 12.22 8.31
N LEU A 190 2.52 11.18 8.17
CA LEU A 190 2.19 9.87 8.77
C LEU A 190 2.10 9.94 10.29
N ARG A 191 3.01 10.65 10.94
CA ARG A 191 2.97 10.84 12.39
C ARG A 191 1.67 11.52 12.81
N ASN A 192 1.32 12.64 12.16
CA ASN A 192 0.09 13.38 12.47
C ASN A 192 -1.16 12.49 12.32
N ILE A 193 -1.22 11.70 11.24
CA ILE A 193 -2.32 10.75 11.03
C ILE A 193 -2.39 9.71 12.16
N MET A 194 -1.24 9.15 12.60
CA MET A 194 -1.18 8.20 13.72
C MET A 194 -1.62 8.85 15.05
N GLU A 195 -1.42 10.14 15.21
CA GLU A 195 -1.91 10.93 16.37
C GLU A 195 -3.37 11.35 16.23
N GLY A 196 -4.06 10.99 15.14
CA GLY A 196 -5.49 11.24 14.89
C GLY A 196 -5.79 12.50 14.08
N ASP A 197 -4.78 13.23 13.60
CA ASP A 197 -4.97 14.39 12.74
C ASP A 197 -5.11 13.96 11.27
N LEU A 198 -6.31 14.03 10.74
CA LEU A 198 -6.64 13.72 9.35
C LEU A 198 -6.67 14.96 8.44
N SER A 199 -6.19 16.12 8.90
CA SER A 199 -6.21 17.37 8.12
C SER A 199 -5.46 17.26 6.77
N ALA A 200 -4.47 16.36 6.66
CA ALA A 200 -3.70 16.07 5.45
C ALA A 200 -3.98 14.65 4.88
N ALA A 201 -5.18 14.12 5.10
CA ALA A 201 -5.57 12.79 4.63
C ALA A 201 -7.08 12.70 4.35
N THR A 202 -7.49 11.61 3.72
CA THR A 202 -8.90 11.19 3.63
C THR A 202 -9.06 9.83 4.26
N LEU A 203 -9.98 9.70 5.20
CA LEU A 203 -10.42 8.41 5.74
C LEU A 203 -11.63 7.90 4.98
N VAL A 204 -11.55 6.69 4.43
CA VAL A 204 -12.68 5.95 3.84
C VAL A 204 -13.02 4.78 4.75
N SER A 205 -14.26 4.71 5.22
CA SER A 205 -14.72 3.71 6.20
C SER A 205 -16.18 3.31 5.97
N ALA A 206 -16.69 2.35 6.74
CA ALA A 206 -18.09 1.91 6.64
C ALA A 206 -19.08 2.97 7.15
N SER A 207 -18.66 3.80 8.13
CA SER A 207 -19.45 4.90 8.72
C SER A 207 -18.57 6.13 8.93
N LEU A 208 -19.16 7.32 8.95
CA LEU A 208 -18.48 8.60 9.20
C LEU A 208 -18.23 8.83 10.70
#